data_d4ee2fe2190ee3d9ca67693c5ee3feef
#
_entry.id   d4ee2fe2190ee3d9ca67693c5ee3feef
#
_cell.length_a   1.000
_cell.length_b   1.000
_cell.length_c   1.000
_cell.angle_alpha   90.00
_cell.angle_beta   90.00
_cell.angle_gamma   90.00
#
_symmetry.space_group_name_H-M   'P 1'
#
loop_
_entity.id
_entity.type
_entity.pdbx_description
1 polymer ?
#
loop_
_entity_poly.entity_id
_entity_poly.type
_entity_poly.pdbx_seq_one_letter_code
_entity_poly.pdbx_strand_id
1 'polypeptide(L)'
;MRKNKLMKKKFLMTATVPSMIGQFNMENIKLLLEMDYEVHVACNFEDRSVWTEERVSEFKKQLTNMGVKKIQIEYARTPYDIPKLVRSYSELKKLIQREKYTCLHCHTPVAGMIARLAAKGTETKVIYTAHGLHFYKGAPLQNWLLYYPVEKWLSRYTDVLITINKEDYQRAKKKFHAKETKYIPGVGIDVEKIQAVQVDREKKREELGIGKDDFLLLSVGELNKNKNHEVVIRALAELKNP
;
A
#
# COMPACT_ATOMS: atom_id res chain seq x y z
N MET A 1 -43.14 -7.59 14.87
CA MET A 1 -42.20 -6.44 14.68
C MET A 1 -41.01 -6.87 13.82
N ARG A 2 -40.97 -6.52 12.54
CA ARG A 2 -39.78 -6.74 11.69
C ARG A 2 -38.69 -5.79 12.16
N LYS A 3 -37.64 -6.31 12.81
CA LYS A 3 -36.42 -5.55 13.05
C LYS A 3 -35.90 -5.07 11.69
N ASN A 4 -36.00 -3.77 11.43
CA ASN A 4 -35.28 -3.14 10.33
C ASN A 4 -33.79 -3.47 10.53
N LYS A 5 -33.28 -4.46 9.78
CA LYS A 5 -31.86 -4.77 9.76
C LYS A 5 -31.21 -3.59 9.03
N LEU A 6 -30.74 -2.61 9.79
CA LEU A 6 -29.91 -1.52 9.22
C LEU A 6 -28.86 -2.18 8.33
N MET A 7 -28.86 -1.83 7.04
CA MET A 7 -27.86 -2.37 6.13
C MET A 7 -26.48 -1.95 6.63
N LYS A 8 -25.59 -2.92 6.82
CA LYS A 8 -24.20 -2.64 7.21
C LYS A 8 -23.55 -1.68 6.21
N LYS A 9 -22.82 -0.72 6.72
CA LYS A 9 -22.02 0.17 5.91
C LYS A 9 -20.91 -0.64 5.23
N LYS A 10 -20.74 -0.46 3.92
CA LYS A 10 -19.74 -1.18 3.15
C LYS A 10 -18.48 -0.35 2.97
N PHE A 11 -17.34 -0.99 3.15
CA PHE A 11 -16.03 -0.39 2.97
C PHE A 11 -15.23 -1.17 1.92
N LEU A 12 -14.66 -0.48 0.94
CA LEU A 12 -13.79 -1.09 -0.05
C LEU A 12 -12.34 -0.70 0.20
N MET A 13 -11.46 -1.67 0.38
CA MET A 13 -10.02 -1.48 0.37
C MET A 13 -9.44 -1.98 -0.96
N THR A 14 -8.64 -1.16 -1.64
CA THR A 14 -8.10 -1.54 -2.95
C THR A 14 -6.64 -1.14 -3.14
N ALA A 15 -5.89 -2.01 -3.80
CA ALA A 15 -4.50 -1.80 -4.21
C ALA A 15 -4.22 -2.58 -5.50
N THR A 16 -3.11 -2.27 -6.18
CA THR A 16 -2.73 -2.98 -7.40
C THR A 16 -2.46 -4.46 -7.12
N VAL A 17 -1.77 -4.77 -6.02
CA VAL A 17 -1.29 -6.11 -5.67
C VAL A 17 -1.71 -6.53 -4.27
N PRO A 18 -1.87 -7.84 -4.00
CA PRO A 18 -2.31 -8.35 -2.71
C PRO A 18 -1.32 -8.05 -1.57
N SER A 19 -0.03 -8.02 -1.87
CA SER A 19 1.02 -7.75 -0.87
C SER A 19 0.85 -6.39 -0.20
N MET A 20 0.42 -5.36 -0.92
CA MET A 20 0.18 -4.03 -0.36
C MET A 20 -0.91 -4.05 0.72
N ILE A 21 -1.93 -4.87 0.53
CA ILE A 21 -3.01 -5.00 1.52
C ILE A 21 -2.55 -5.91 2.67
N GLY A 22 -2.04 -7.08 2.35
CA GLY A 22 -1.69 -8.08 3.37
C GLY A 22 -0.49 -7.72 4.25
N GLN A 23 0.43 -6.88 3.77
CA GLN A 23 1.57 -6.42 4.59
C GLN A 23 1.24 -5.17 5.42
N PHE A 24 0.41 -4.27 4.90
CA PHE A 24 0.30 -2.93 5.47
C PHE A 24 -1.12 -2.55 5.93
N ASN A 25 -2.13 -3.37 5.65
CA ASN A 25 -3.52 -2.98 5.88
C ASN A 25 -4.35 -4.00 6.67
N MET A 26 -3.75 -5.08 7.17
CA MET A 26 -4.50 -6.09 7.92
C MET A 26 -5.09 -5.53 9.21
N GLU A 27 -4.35 -4.69 9.93
CA GLU A 27 -4.87 -4.04 11.15
C GLU A 27 -5.99 -3.03 10.82
N ASN A 28 -5.88 -2.32 9.70
CA ASN A 28 -6.97 -1.46 9.22
C ASN A 28 -8.24 -2.27 8.89
N ILE A 29 -8.09 -3.46 8.31
CA ILE A 29 -9.22 -4.35 8.04
C ILE A 29 -9.86 -4.82 9.35
N LYS A 30 -9.07 -5.25 10.34
CA LYS A 30 -9.58 -5.65 11.66
C LYS A 30 -10.38 -4.50 12.30
N LEU A 31 -9.79 -3.31 12.35
CA LEU A 31 -10.44 -2.11 12.89
C LEU A 31 -11.78 -1.83 12.19
N LEU A 32 -11.83 -1.93 10.86
CA LEU A 32 -13.07 -1.72 10.11
C LEU A 32 -14.16 -2.76 10.43
N LEU A 33 -13.76 -4.02 10.63
CA LEU A 33 -14.67 -5.08 11.06
C LEU A 33 -15.20 -4.84 12.48
N GLU A 34 -14.35 -4.40 13.42
CA GLU A 34 -14.73 -4.00 14.77
C GLU A 34 -15.69 -2.79 14.76
N MET A 35 -15.55 -1.90 13.79
CA MET A 35 -16.47 -0.78 13.55
C MET A 35 -17.78 -1.21 12.83
N ASP A 36 -18.04 -2.51 12.70
CA ASP A 36 -19.21 -3.12 12.06
C ASP A 36 -19.38 -2.80 10.57
N TYR A 37 -18.26 -2.55 9.85
CA TYR A 37 -18.29 -2.46 8.39
C TYR A 37 -18.32 -3.85 7.73
N GLU A 38 -19.04 -3.99 6.63
CA GLU A 38 -18.84 -5.06 5.66
C GLU A 38 -17.62 -4.67 4.80
N VAL A 39 -16.51 -5.39 4.97
CA VAL A 39 -15.24 -5.05 4.30
C VAL A 39 -15.06 -5.89 3.05
N HIS A 40 -14.80 -5.23 1.93
CA HIS A 40 -14.40 -5.84 0.68
C HIS A 40 -12.93 -5.46 0.35
N VAL A 41 -12.20 -6.40 -0.21
CA VAL A 41 -10.82 -6.20 -0.68
C VAL A 41 -10.77 -6.45 -2.19
N ALA A 42 -10.31 -5.46 -2.95
CA ALA A 42 -10.14 -5.56 -4.40
C ALA A 42 -8.67 -5.35 -4.78
N CYS A 43 -8.07 -6.33 -5.43
CA CYS A 43 -6.73 -6.25 -6.00
C CYS A 43 -6.55 -7.32 -7.08
N ASN A 44 -5.40 -7.29 -7.77
CA ASN A 44 -5.03 -8.38 -8.67
C ASN A 44 -4.48 -9.56 -7.88
N PHE A 45 -5.34 -10.47 -7.43
CA PHE A 45 -4.94 -11.68 -6.71
C PHE A 45 -4.18 -12.71 -7.57
N GLU A 46 -4.01 -12.46 -8.85
CA GLU A 46 -3.21 -13.29 -9.76
C GLU A 46 -1.80 -12.72 -9.97
N ASP A 47 -1.51 -11.55 -9.43
CA ASP A 47 -0.17 -10.97 -9.50
C ASP A 47 0.81 -11.75 -8.61
N ARG A 48 1.94 -12.16 -9.20
CA ARG A 48 3.02 -12.92 -8.55
C ARG A 48 4.33 -12.14 -8.50
N SER A 49 4.29 -10.86 -8.74
CA SER A 49 5.49 -10.03 -8.80
C SER A 49 6.18 -9.81 -7.44
N VAL A 50 5.43 -9.96 -6.34
CA VAL A 50 5.93 -9.73 -4.97
C VAL A 50 5.73 -10.96 -4.10
N TRP A 51 4.59 -11.63 -4.21
CA TRP A 51 4.25 -12.82 -3.43
C TRP A 51 4.14 -14.06 -4.31
N THR A 52 4.53 -15.21 -3.76
CA THR A 52 4.32 -16.52 -4.40
C THR A 52 2.84 -16.91 -4.38
N GLU A 53 2.48 -17.95 -5.13
CA GLU A 53 1.11 -18.50 -5.16
C GLU A 53 0.65 -18.95 -3.76
N GLU A 54 1.52 -19.63 -3.03
CA GLU A 54 1.26 -20.11 -1.67
C GLU A 54 0.91 -18.94 -0.75
N ARG A 55 1.71 -17.86 -0.80
CA ARG A 55 1.50 -16.67 0.02
C ARG A 55 0.20 -15.96 -0.30
N VAL A 56 -0.16 -15.85 -1.57
CA VAL A 56 -1.45 -15.29 -2.00
C VAL A 56 -2.61 -16.19 -1.56
N SER A 57 -2.45 -17.50 -1.64
CA SER A 57 -3.45 -18.47 -1.17
C SER A 57 -3.70 -18.36 0.33
N GLU A 58 -2.64 -18.26 1.13
CA GLU A 58 -2.74 -18.01 2.58
C GLU A 58 -3.48 -16.71 2.87
N PHE A 59 -3.14 -15.64 2.18
CA PHE A 59 -3.81 -14.35 2.33
C PHE A 59 -5.29 -14.42 1.97
N LYS A 60 -5.65 -15.10 0.87
CA LYS A 60 -7.05 -15.35 0.50
C LYS A 60 -7.81 -16.13 1.58
N LYS A 61 -7.18 -17.14 2.21
CA LYS A 61 -7.74 -17.89 3.33
C LYS A 61 -7.93 -17.00 4.56
N GLN A 62 -6.94 -16.19 4.89
CA GLN A 62 -7.01 -15.25 6.00
C GLN A 62 -8.18 -14.26 5.85
N LEU A 63 -8.33 -13.64 4.68
CA LEU A 63 -9.47 -12.77 4.38
C LEU A 63 -10.82 -13.49 4.50
N THR A 64 -10.89 -14.75 4.05
CA THR A 64 -12.11 -15.56 4.17
C THR A 64 -12.47 -15.81 5.61
N ASN A 65 -11.50 -16.20 6.45
CA ASN A 65 -11.71 -16.47 7.88
C ASN A 65 -12.16 -15.22 8.63
N MET A 66 -11.78 -14.04 8.16
CA MET A 66 -12.22 -12.75 8.71
C MET A 66 -13.60 -12.29 8.17
N GLY A 67 -14.23 -13.05 7.26
CA GLY A 67 -15.49 -12.64 6.63
C GLY A 67 -15.35 -11.53 5.59
N VAL A 68 -14.13 -11.26 5.10
CA VAL A 68 -13.85 -10.22 4.11
C VAL A 68 -14.10 -10.74 2.70
N LYS A 69 -14.87 -10.00 1.91
CA LYS A 69 -15.14 -10.34 0.51
C LYS A 69 -13.97 -9.98 -0.39
N LYS A 70 -13.49 -10.95 -1.15
CA LYS A 70 -12.38 -10.80 -2.11
C LYS A 70 -12.93 -10.53 -3.50
N ILE A 71 -12.36 -9.56 -4.19
CA ILE A 71 -12.79 -9.15 -5.54
C ILE A 71 -11.54 -9.06 -6.42
N GLN A 72 -11.52 -9.89 -7.45
CA GLN A 72 -10.47 -9.83 -8.46
C GLN A 72 -10.68 -8.62 -9.34
N ILE A 73 -9.67 -7.78 -9.46
CA ILE A 73 -9.56 -6.70 -10.47
C ILE A 73 -8.15 -6.76 -11.04
N GLU A 74 -8.05 -6.92 -12.34
CA GLU A 74 -6.77 -6.98 -13.04
C GLU A 74 -6.21 -5.58 -13.26
N TYR A 75 -5.67 -4.97 -12.20
CA TYR A 75 -5.02 -3.68 -12.31
C TYR A 75 -3.74 -3.76 -13.15
N ALA A 76 -3.52 -2.74 -14.00
CA ALA A 76 -2.25 -2.55 -14.66
C ALA A 76 -1.13 -2.26 -13.63
N ARG A 77 0.08 -2.77 -13.89
CA ARG A 77 1.27 -2.48 -13.06
C ARG A 77 1.87 -1.12 -13.39
N THR A 78 1.66 -0.66 -14.60
CA THR A 78 2.19 0.61 -15.12
C THR A 78 1.07 1.45 -15.70
N PRO A 79 1.23 2.78 -15.77
CA PRO A 79 0.25 3.66 -16.40
C PRO A 79 0.22 3.56 -17.94
N TYR A 80 1.04 2.73 -18.55
CA TYR A 80 1.16 2.59 -20.00
C TYR A 80 0.31 1.44 -20.57
N ASP A 81 -0.18 0.53 -19.74
CA ASP A 81 -1.09 -0.55 -20.17
C ASP A 81 -2.54 -0.02 -20.23
N ILE A 82 -2.82 0.76 -21.27
CA ILE A 82 -4.10 1.44 -21.45
C ILE A 82 -5.29 0.46 -21.47
N PRO A 83 -5.24 -0.69 -22.18
CA PRO A 83 -6.35 -1.64 -22.16
C PRO A 83 -6.72 -2.12 -20.75
N LYS A 84 -5.71 -2.48 -19.93
CA LYS A 84 -5.94 -2.89 -18.54
C LYS A 84 -6.44 -1.72 -17.66
N LEU A 85 -5.96 -0.51 -17.90
CA LEU A 85 -6.46 0.67 -17.17
C LEU A 85 -7.95 0.90 -17.43
N VAL A 86 -8.38 0.83 -18.70
CA VAL A 86 -9.78 1.03 -19.08
C VAL A 86 -10.66 -0.09 -18.52
N ARG A 87 -10.20 -1.33 -18.60
CA ARG A 87 -10.91 -2.50 -18.09
C ARG A 87 -11.09 -2.41 -16.58
N SER A 88 -10.00 -2.23 -15.83
CA SER A 88 -10.05 -2.13 -14.36
C SER A 88 -10.85 -0.91 -13.88
N TYR A 89 -10.81 0.21 -14.59
CA TYR A 89 -11.69 1.36 -14.33
C TYR A 89 -13.17 0.98 -14.50
N SER A 90 -13.54 0.33 -15.60
CA SER A 90 -14.93 -0.09 -15.86
C SER A 90 -15.43 -1.08 -14.81
N GLU A 91 -14.61 -2.07 -14.47
CA GLU A 91 -14.93 -3.07 -13.45
C GLU A 91 -15.13 -2.44 -12.08
N LEU A 92 -14.20 -1.57 -11.66
CA LEU A 92 -14.28 -0.89 -10.36
C LEU A 92 -15.46 0.07 -10.29
N LYS A 93 -15.75 0.80 -11.36
CA LYS A 93 -16.90 1.73 -11.43
C LYS A 93 -18.22 0.98 -11.28
N LYS A 94 -18.40 -0.13 -12.03
CA LYS A 94 -19.58 -1.00 -11.90
C LYS A 94 -19.70 -1.57 -10.49
N LEU A 95 -18.58 -1.98 -9.88
CA LEU A 95 -18.54 -2.48 -8.51
C LEU A 95 -19.01 -1.42 -7.51
N ILE A 96 -18.48 -0.19 -7.60
CA ILE A 96 -18.85 0.92 -6.71
C ILE A 96 -20.35 1.25 -6.85
N GLN A 97 -20.86 1.31 -8.07
CA GLN A 97 -22.27 1.59 -8.32
C GLN A 97 -23.21 0.51 -7.79
N ARG A 98 -22.82 -0.77 -7.92
CA ARG A 98 -23.60 -1.91 -7.47
C ARG A 98 -23.61 -2.03 -5.94
N GLU A 99 -22.44 -1.94 -5.32
CA GLU A 99 -22.28 -2.19 -3.88
C GLU A 99 -22.58 -0.96 -3.02
N LYS A 100 -22.54 0.25 -3.58
CA LYS A 100 -22.80 1.53 -2.90
C LYS A 100 -21.96 1.69 -1.63
N TYR A 101 -20.63 1.62 -1.79
CA TYR A 101 -19.71 1.75 -0.66
C TYR A 101 -19.85 3.10 0.04
N THR A 102 -19.88 3.08 1.37
CA THR A 102 -19.79 4.29 2.19
C THR A 102 -18.44 4.95 2.01
N CYS A 103 -17.38 4.14 1.96
CA CYS A 103 -16.01 4.61 1.82
C CYS A 103 -15.18 3.61 1.00
N LEU A 104 -14.20 4.15 0.30
CA LEU A 104 -13.18 3.44 -0.45
C LEU A 104 -11.81 3.94 0.01
N HIS A 105 -10.92 3.02 0.40
CA HIS A 105 -9.53 3.31 0.71
C HIS A 105 -8.63 2.68 -0.34
N CYS A 106 -7.94 3.50 -1.09
CA CYS A 106 -7.05 3.06 -2.17
C CYS A 106 -5.58 3.31 -1.84
N HIS A 107 -4.75 2.38 -2.32
CA HIS A 107 -3.30 2.40 -2.19
C HIS A 107 -2.69 2.19 -3.56
N THR A 108 -1.38 2.48 -3.70
CA THR A 108 -0.62 2.41 -4.94
C THR A 108 -1.05 3.43 -6.01
N PRO A 109 -0.13 3.92 -6.84
CA PRO A 109 -0.45 5.00 -7.78
C PRO A 109 -1.53 4.64 -8.80
N VAL A 110 -1.43 3.46 -9.44
CA VAL A 110 -2.36 3.05 -10.49
C VAL A 110 -3.75 2.73 -9.93
N ALA A 111 -3.84 1.87 -8.89
CA ALA A 111 -5.13 1.59 -8.28
C ALA A 111 -5.74 2.84 -7.63
N GLY A 112 -4.91 3.71 -7.04
CA GLY A 112 -5.35 5.01 -6.50
C GLY A 112 -5.90 5.95 -7.57
N MET A 113 -5.29 6.02 -8.75
CA MET A 113 -5.80 6.78 -9.89
C MET A 113 -7.17 6.25 -10.33
N ILE A 114 -7.25 4.95 -10.59
CA ILE A 114 -8.48 4.30 -11.06
C ILE A 114 -9.60 4.44 -10.04
N ALA A 115 -9.32 4.25 -8.75
CA ALA A 115 -10.30 4.33 -7.68
C ALA A 115 -10.90 5.73 -7.54
N ARG A 116 -10.05 6.77 -7.55
CA ARG A 116 -10.49 8.18 -7.50
C ARG A 116 -11.37 8.55 -8.68
N LEU A 117 -11.02 8.07 -9.88
CA LEU A 117 -11.83 8.31 -11.09
C LEU A 117 -13.13 7.50 -11.09
N ALA A 118 -13.09 6.24 -10.65
CA ALA A 118 -14.28 5.39 -10.61
C ALA A 118 -15.31 5.87 -9.58
N ALA A 119 -14.85 6.41 -8.45
CA ALA A 119 -15.72 6.97 -7.41
C ALA A 119 -16.27 8.37 -7.76
N LYS A 120 -15.69 9.05 -8.75
CA LYS A 120 -16.15 10.37 -9.17
C LYS A 120 -17.64 10.35 -9.56
N GLY A 121 -18.41 11.29 -8.97
CA GLY A 121 -19.85 11.39 -9.19
C GLY A 121 -20.69 10.37 -8.44
N THR A 122 -20.13 9.67 -7.47
CA THR A 122 -20.83 8.81 -6.53
C THR A 122 -20.80 9.40 -5.11
N GLU A 123 -21.57 8.82 -4.20
CA GLU A 123 -21.56 9.21 -2.76
C GLU A 123 -20.42 8.56 -1.97
N THR A 124 -19.64 7.66 -2.60
CA THR A 124 -18.53 6.96 -1.97
C THR A 124 -17.41 7.93 -1.59
N LYS A 125 -17.08 8.00 -0.30
CA LYS A 125 -15.92 8.77 0.18
C LYS A 125 -14.63 8.09 -0.21
N VAL A 126 -13.64 8.86 -0.62
CA VAL A 126 -12.34 8.34 -1.09
C VAL A 126 -11.23 8.73 -0.13
N ILE A 127 -10.58 7.72 0.43
CA ILE A 127 -9.32 7.83 1.16
C ILE A 127 -8.21 7.32 0.24
N TYR A 128 -7.15 8.08 0.08
CA TYR A 128 -5.96 7.66 -0.65
C TYR A 128 -4.72 7.75 0.24
N THR A 129 -4.02 6.62 0.43
CA THR A 129 -2.71 6.63 1.09
C THR A 129 -1.61 6.59 0.04
N ALA A 130 -0.84 7.68 -0.02
CA ALA A 130 0.37 7.78 -0.83
C ALA A 130 1.55 7.22 -0.03
N HIS A 131 2.10 6.07 -0.47
CA HIS A 131 3.27 5.42 0.13
C HIS A 131 4.62 6.02 -0.34
N GLY A 132 4.61 7.26 -0.76
CA GLY A 132 5.69 8.03 -1.34
C GLY A 132 5.33 8.53 -2.72
N LEU A 133 5.42 9.84 -2.92
CA LEU A 133 5.18 10.45 -4.22
C LEU A 133 6.43 10.33 -5.09
N HIS A 134 6.25 10.14 -6.40
CA HIS A 134 7.36 9.97 -7.33
C HIS A 134 8.13 11.26 -7.63
N PHE A 135 7.65 12.40 -7.11
CA PHE A 135 8.21 13.74 -7.27
C PHE A 135 8.56 14.32 -5.91
N TYR A 136 9.80 14.16 -5.50
CA TYR A 136 10.40 14.61 -4.25
C TYR A 136 11.62 15.49 -4.55
N LYS A 137 12.21 16.14 -3.56
CA LYS A 137 13.41 16.95 -3.72
C LYS A 137 14.57 16.08 -4.23
N GLY A 138 15.04 16.37 -5.44
CA GLY A 138 16.08 15.56 -6.13
C GLY A 138 15.52 14.48 -7.07
N ALA A 139 14.21 14.32 -7.18
CA ALA A 139 13.62 13.43 -8.18
C ALA A 139 13.89 13.93 -9.62
N PRO A 140 14.02 13.01 -10.59
CA PRO A 140 14.17 13.37 -12.01
C PRO A 140 13.06 14.31 -12.48
N LEU A 141 13.40 15.28 -13.35
CA LEU A 141 12.42 16.26 -13.87
C LEU A 141 11.24 15.59 -14.57
N GLN A 142 11.47 14.45 -15.23
CA GLN A 142 10.40 13.66 -15.86
C GLN A 142 9.30 13.25 -14.87
N ASN A 143 9.68 12.90 -13.64
CA ASN A 143 8.72 12.54 -12.60
C ASN A 143 7.83 13.73 -12.21
N TRP A 144 8.40 14.92 -12.15
CA TRP A 144 7.67 16.16 -11.89
C TRP A 144 6.71 16.51 -13.01
N LEU A 145 7.11 16.31 -14.25
CA LEU A 145 6.27 16.63 -15.42
C LEU A 145 5.13 15.62 -15.61
N LEU A 146 5.36 14.35 -15.29
CA LEU A 146 4.37 13.28 -15.51
C LEU A 146 3.47 13.06 -14.30
N TYR A 147 4.03 12.85 -13.12
CA TYR A 147 3.25 12.41 -11.96
C TYR A 147 2.65 13.56 -11.17
N TYR A 148 3.34 14.69 -11.03
CA TYR A 148 2.85 15.80 -10.22
C TYR A 148 1.52 16.38 -10.75
N PRO A 149 1.36 16.73 -12.03
CA PRO A 149 0.09 17.28 -12.52
C PRO A 149 -1.06 16.28 -12.40
N VAL A 150 -0.79 14.99 -12.64
CA VAL A 150 -1.79 13.92 -12.51
C VAL A 150 -2.25 13.78 -11.05
N GLU A 151 -1.31 13.67 -10.11
CA GLU A 151 -1.64 13.55 -8.68
C GLU A 151 -2.35 14.80 -8.15
N LYS A 152 -1.91 15.98 -8.55
CA LYS A 152 -2.58 17.24 -8.21
C LYS A 152 -4.00 17.31 -8.75
N TRP A 153 -4.22 16.86 -9.98
CA TRP A 153 -5.56 16.82 -10.56
C TRP A 153 -6.46 15.81 -9.87
N LEU A 154 -5.97 14.59 -9.64
CA LEU A 154 -6.69 13.51 -8.97
C LEU A 154 -7.02 13.83 -7.51
N SER A 155 -6.22 14.67 -6.85
CA SER A 155 -6.49 15.08 -5.47
C SER A 155 -7.85 15.78 -5.30
N ARG A 156 -8.42 16.35 -6.36
CA ARG A 156 -9.78 16.93 -6.36
C ARG A 156 -10.89 15.88 -6.13
N TYR A 157 -10.58 14.62 -6.38
CA TYR A 157 -11.48 13.48 -6.20
C TYR A 157 -11.11 12.65 -4.96
N THR A 158 -10.44 13.28 -3.99
CA THR A 158 -9.96 12.64 -2.78
C THR A 158 -10.55 13.37 -1.57
N ASP A 159 -11.29 12.65 -0.74
CA ASP A 159 -11.81 13.21 0.50
C ASP A 159 -10.70 13.31 1.55
N VAL A 160 -9.91 12.23 1.72
CA VAL A 160 -8.77 12.23 2.64
C VAL A 160 -7.52 11.71 1.93
N LEU A 161 -6.49 12.54 1.84
CA LEU A 161 -5.17 12.15 1.38
C LEU A 161 -4.26 11.90 2.59
N ILE A 162 -3.77 10.68 2.72
CA ILE A 162 -2.82 10.28 3.76
C ILE A 162 -1.43 10.20 3.13
N THR A 163 -0.46 10.82 3.77
CA THR A 163 0.96 10.75 3.40
C THR A 163 1.77 10.18 4.54
N ILE A 164 2.85 9.45 4.24
CA ILE A 164 3.66 8.73 5.24
C ILE A 164 5.01 9.37 5.50
N ASN A 165 5.29 10.51 4.88
CA ASN A 165 6.48 11.32 5.13
C ASN A 165 6.14 12.81 5.16
N LYS A 166 6.99 13.59 5.82
CA LYS A 166 6.77 15.03 6.05
C LYS A 166 6.85 15.86 4.77
N GLU A 167 7.71 15.49 3.83
CA GLU A 167 7.90 16.22 2.58
C GLU A 167 6.62 16.17 1.73
N ASP A 168 6.09 14.96 1.52
CA ASP A 168 4.85 14.75 0.77
C ASP A 168 3.67 15.41 1.47
N TYR A 169 3.61 15.33 2.80
CA TYR A 169 2.56 16.00 3.57
C TYR A 169 2.54 17.51 3.34
N GLN A 170 3.70 18.16 3.49
CA GLN A 170 3.79 19.60 3.33
C GLN A 170 3.45 20.04 1.91
N ARG A 171 3.91 19.27 0.92
CA ARG A 171 3.60 19.51 -0.49
C ARG A 171 2.12 19.34 -0.78
N ALA A 172 1.54 18.23 -0.37
CA ALA A 172 0.13 17.93 -0.59
C ALA A 172 -0.77 18.96 0.10
N LYS A 173 -0.50 19.31 1.35
CA LYS A 173 -1.24 20.31 2.11
C LYS A 173 -1.25 21.70 1.44
N LYS A 174 -0.13 22.09 0.81
CA LYS A 174 0.03 23.41 0.18
C LYS A 174 -0.45 23.47 -1.27
N LYS A 175 -0.38 22.36 -2.00
CA LYS A 175 -0.48 22.36 -3.47
C LYS A 175 -1.59 21.47 -4.04
N PHE A 176 -2.12 20.52 -3.26
CA PHE A 176 -3.17 19.62 -3.70
C PHE A 176 -4.55 20.10 -3.24
N HIS A 177 -5.59 19.43 -3.71
CA HIS A 177 -6.97 19.83 -3.54
C HIS A 177 -7.82 18.78 -2.82
N ALA A 178 -7.20 17.82 -2.12
CA ALA A 178 -7.92 16.89 -1.26
C ALA A 178 -8.66 17.68 -0.19
N LYS A 179 -9.86 17.22 0.20
CA LYS A 179 -10.66 17.91 1.22
C LYS A 179 -9.92 17.94 2.55
N GLU A 180 -9.21 16.87 2.85
CA GLU A 180 -8.36 16.78 4.02
C GLU A 180 -7.03 16.10 3.67
N THR A 181 -5.92 16.57 4.24
CA THR A 181 -4.61 15.94 4.11
C THR A 181 -4.09 15.58 5.50
N LYS A 182 -3.78 14.31 5.70
CA LYS A 182 -3.26 13.76 6.96
C LYS A 182 -1.82 13.28 6.79
N TYR A 183 -1.07 13.35 7.86
CA TYR A 183 0.26 12.78 7.99
C TYR A 183 0.25 11.64 9.01
N ILE A 184 0.81 10.50 8.65
CA ILE A 184 1.15 9.41 9.56
C ILE A 184 2.64 9.08 9.41
N PRO A 185 3.36 8.79 10.49
CA PRO A 185 4.80 8.52 10.44
C PRO A 185 5.11 7.08 10.00
N GLY A 186 4.82 6.76 8.74
CA GLY A 186 4.94 5.40 8.20
C GLY A 186 3.69 4.55 8.39
N VAL A 187 3.79 3.26 8.09
CA VAL A 187 2.66 2.31 8.14
C VAL A 187 2.63 1.46 9.41
N GLY A 188 3.61 1.66 10.29
CA GLY A 188 3.74 0.89 11.53
C GLY A 188 4.32 -0.50 11.35
N ILE A 189 4.71 -1.10 12.46
CA ILE A 189 5.17 -2.48 12.59
C ILE A 189 4.55 -3.10 13.84
N ASP A 190 4.39 -4.40 13.84
CA ASP A 190 3.99 -5.17 15.02
C ASP A 190 5.22 -5.40 15.91
N VAL A 191 5.43 -4.48 16.87
CA VAL A 191 6.58 -4.52 17.78
C VAL A 191 6.55 -5.75 18.67
N GLU A 192 5.40 -6.13 19.18
CA GLU A 192 5.24 -7.28 20.07
C GLU A 192 5.60 -8.59 19.36
N LYS A 193 5.13 -8.73 18.12
CA LYS A 193 5.46 -9.88 17.28
C LYS A 193 6.96 -9.98 17.00
N ILE A 194 7.62 -8.85 16.75
CA ILE A 194 9.07 -8.82 16.47
C ILE A 194 9.85 -9.16 17.75
N GLN A 195 9.46 -8.59 18.87
CA GLN A 195 10.13 -8.85 20.17
C GLN A 195 9.90 -10.27 20.68
N ALA A 196 8.76 -10.89 20.32
CA ALA A 196 8.47 -12.27 20.70
C ALA A 196 9.32 -13.31 19.97
N VAL A 197 10.03 -12.93 18.91
CA VAL A 197 10.89 -13.84 18.16
C VAL A 197 12.11 -14.24 19.02
N GLN A 198 12.15 -15.51 19.41
CA GLN A 198 13.29 -16.08 20.13
C GLN A 198 14.31 -16.60 19.12
N VAL A 199 15.52 -16.05 19.18
CA VAL A 199 16.63 -16.49 18.32
C VAL A 199 17.85 -16.73 19.20
N ASP A 200 18.40 -17.93 19.09
CA ASP A 200 19.73 -18.23 19.63
C ASP A 200 20.77 -17.50 18.76
N ARG A 201 21.33 -16.44 19.32
CA ARG A 201 22.26 -15.56 18.60
C ARG A 201 23.54 -16.28 18.20
N GLU A 202 24.07 -17.11 19.08
CA GLU A 202 25.34 -17.82 18.84
C GLU A 202 25.15 -18.84 17.71
N LYS A 203 24.14 -19.67 17.82
CA LYS A 203 23.78 -20.63 16.78
C LYS A 203 23.52 -19.97 15.44
N LYS A 204 22.81 -18.84 15.44
CA LYS A 204 22.52 -18.10 14.18
C LYS A 204 23.78 -17.52 13.55
N ARG A 205 24.74 -17.04 14.33
CA ARG A 205 26.04 -16.57 13.84
C ARG A 205 26.85 -17.72 13.25
N GLU A 206 26.88 -18.87 13.91
CA GLU A 206 27.54 -20.09 13.41
C GLU A 206 26.94 -20.55 12.06
N GLU A 207 25.59 -20.63 11.96
CA GLU A 207 24.89 -20.95 10.71
C GLU A 207 25.26 -20.00 9.55
N LEU A 208 25.56 -18.74 9.84
CA LEU A 208 25.93 -17.72 8.85
C LEU A 208 27.44 -17.63 8.61
N GLY A 209 28.27 -18.44 9.30
CA GLY A 209 29.73 -18.39 9.20
C GLY A 209 30.34 -17.12 9.79
N ILE A 210 29.67 -16.48 10.76
CA ILE A 210 30.11 -15.23 11.40
C ILE A 210 30.82 -15.58 12.72
N GLY A 211 32.08 -15.18 12.85
CA GLY A 211 32.86 -15.39 14.07
C GLY A 211 32.26 -14.67 15.28
N LYS A 212 32.62 -15.16 16.48
CA LYS A 212 32.09 -14.65 17.75
C LYS A 212 32.38 -13.14 17.91
N ASP A 213 33.58 -12.75 17.53
CA ASP A 213 34.10 -11.36 17.70
C ASP A 213 33.95 -10.52 16.43
N ASP A 214 33.37 -11.08 15.35
CA ASP A 214 33.19 -10.34 14.11
C ASP A 214 32.15 -9.22 14.28
N PHE A 215 32.46 -8.06 13.70
CA PHE A 215 31.51 -6.95 13.60
C PHE A 215 30.63 -7.12 12.37
N LEU A 216 29.33 -7.43 12.57
CA LEU A 216 28.39 -7.64 11.48
C LEU A 216 27.70 -6.35 11.08
N LEU A 217 27.87 -5.94 9.83
CA LEU A 217 27.07 -4.92 9.18
C LEU A 217 25.95 -5.57 8.35
N LEU A 218 24.72 -5.33 8.73
CA LEU A 218 23.55 -5.86 8.03
C LEU A 218 22.83 -4.76 7.23
N SER A 219 22.72 -4.95 5.92
CA SER A 219 21.93 -4.08 5.04
C SER A 219 20.80 -4.89 4.39
N VAL A 220 19.56 -4.50 4.64
CA VAL A 220 18.36 -5.23 4.19
C VAL A 220 17.55 -4.39 3.21
N GLY A 221 17.25 -4.95 2.05
CA GLY A 221 16.43 -4.30 1.02
C GLY A 221 16.53 -5.01 -0.32
N GLU A 222 15.81 -4.53 -1.31
CA GLU A 222 15.93 -5.00 -2.68
C GLU A 222 17.31 -4.63 -3.27
N LEU A 223 17.89 -5.49 -4.08
CA LEU A 223 19.16 -5.22 -4.78
C LEU A 223 18.91 -4.29 -5.98
N ASN A 224 18.73 -3.01 -5.69
CA ASN A 224 18.52 -1.97 -6.70
C ASN A 224 19.23 -0.66 -6.35
N LYS A 225 19.32 0.24 -7.33
CA LYS A 225 19.97 1.55 -7.18
C LYS A 225 19.37 2.43 -6.08
N ASN A 226 18.05 2.30 -5.82
CA ASN A 226 17.37 3.10 -4.81
C ASN A 226 17.79 2.70 -3.38
N LYS A 227 18.00 1.40 -3.12
CA LYS A 227 18.47 0.90 -1.82
C LYS A 227 19.97 1.07 -1.62
N ASN A 228 20.72 1.19 -2.72
CA ASN A 228 22.13 1.59 -2.75
C ASN A 228 23.04 0.83 -1.78
N HIS A 229 22.91 -0.51 -1.72
CA HIS A 229 23.76 -1.35 -0.86
C HIS A 229 25.25 -1.21 -1.21
N GLU A 230 25.56 -0.85 -2.47
CA GLU A 230 26.91 -0.63 -2.94
C GLU A 230 27.66 0.44 -2.14
N VAL A 231 26.97 1.49 -1.68
CA VAL A 231 27.62 2.55 -0.89
C VAL A 231 28.17 2.03 0.44
N VAL A 232 27.49 1.06 1.07
CA VAL A 232 27.96 0.43 2.31
C VAL A 232 29.22 -0.39 2.05
N ILE A 233 29.26 -1.15 0.94
CA ILE A 233 30.43 -1.97 0.54
C ILE A 233 31.61 -1.06 0.24
N ARG A 234 31.41 0.02 -0.51
CA ARG A 234 32.46 1.00 -0.83
C ARG A 234 33.01 1.71 0.40
N ALA A 235 32.12 2.14 1.32
CA ALA A 235 32.53 2.75 2.59
C ALA A 235 33.39 1.80 3.43
N LEU A 236 33.02 0.52 3.49
CA LEU A 236 33.82 -0.50 4.17
C LEU A 236 35.21 -0.68 3.55
N ALA A 237 35.30 -0.66 2.22
CA ALA A 237 36.59 -0.79 1.50
C ALA A 237 37.51 0.41 1.75
N GLU A 238 36.96 1.58 2.07
CA GLU A 238 37.74 2.81 2.40
C GLU A 238 38.22 2.82 3.85
N LEU A 239 37.62 2.02 4.75
CA LEU A 239 38.08 1.88 6.11
C LEU A 239 39.39 1.07 6.11
N LYS A 240 40.51 1.74 6.35
CA LYS A 240 41.84 1.11 6.34
C LYS A 240 42.09 0.12 7.46
N ASN A 241 41.25 0.07 8.47
CA ASN A 241 41.18 -0.96 9.51
C ASN A 241 39.68 -1.20 9.85
N PRO A 242 39.09 -2.32 9.42
CA PRO A 242 37.77 -2.72 9.86
C PRO A 242 37.78 -3.16 11.34
#